data_3ca1804c0811de7688f04553730351cb
#
_entry.id   3ca1804c0811de7688f04553730351cb
#
_cell.length_a   1.000
_cell.length_b   1.000
_cell.length_c   1.000
_cell.angle_alpha   90.00
_cell.angle_beta   90.00
_cell.angle_gamma   90.00
#
_symmetry.space_group_name_H-M   'P 1'
#
loop_
_entity.id
_entity.type
_entity.pdbx_description
1 polymer ?
#
loop_
_entity_poly.entity_id
_entity_poly.type
_entity_poly.pdbx_seq_one_letter_code
_entity_poly.pdbx_strand_id
1 'polypeptide(L)'
;MTAQICTRCIMDSSVPGIRFDAQGVCNYCHIHDRLLAEFPIGEEGACILQNIAARIRKAGKGRKYDCVVGVSGGRDTSYCLYYTKEIMNLRPLAVHFDNGWDSETAKTNLSRVCDALDVDLHTIIMDWPESRELTNATIRACVPYIDLTDDVGIASALYRTAAKENVRYIILSHSFREEGITPLAWNYMDARYTRALIKRFCSIPLVHFKNVDIHHMIYWSLVKGIRIVNITNYYDDTGDKIEKLLAERFGWIDTGQHHMDNEMFALVYYYARHKFGFDWRIVELAAKVRTGVASRDEALQALRTTPFFENEELVNYCLKKQGFSREEFDRILAAPNKYFYDYPSYYPLLRALRLPIKMLCRAHVVPAHAYEKYFETI
;
A
#
# COMPACT_ATOMS: atom_id res chain seq x y z
N MET A 1 -19.10 25.67 9.45
CA MET A 1 -19.81 24.50 9.98
C MET A 1 -18.75 23.54 10.48
N THR A 2 -18.85 23.07 11.71
CA THR A 2 -17.98 22.02 12.26
C THR A 2 -18.18 20.74 11.46
N ALA A 3 -17.09 20.11 11.01
CA ALA A 3 -17.16 18.84 10.27
C ALA A 3 -17.86 17.78 11.12
N GLN A 4 -18.78 17.02 10.54
CA GLN A 4 -19.39 15.88 11.20
C GLN A 4 -18.34 14.78 11.31
N ILE A 5 -18.10 14.26 12.52
CA ILE A 5 -17.17 13.16 12.79
C ILE A 5 -17.99 11.90 13.03
N CYS A 6 -17.53 10.76 12.51
CA CYS A 6 -18.14 9.45 12.75
C CYS A 6 -18.27 9.16 14.26
N THR A 7 -19.43 8.64 14.66
CA THR A 7 -19.69 8.29 16.08
C THR A 7 -18.87 7.10 16.55
N ARG A 8 -18.41 6.22 15.64
CA ARG A 8 -17.64 5.00 15.96
C ARG A 8 -16.13 5.18 15.77
N CYS A 9 -15.67 5.75 14.64
CA CYS A 9 -14.26 6.02 14.38
C CYS A 9 -13.97 7.53 14.40
N ILE A 10 -12.89 7.96 13.78
CA ILE A 10 -12.44 9.36 13.76
C ILE A 10 -12.57 10.05 12.41
N MET A 11 -12.99 9.33 11.35
CA MET A 11 -13.19 9.93 10.01
C MET A 11 -14.32 10.94 10.04
N ASP A 12 -14.14 12.05 9.34
CA ASP A 12 -15.09 13.16 9.29
C ASP A 12 -15.56 13.47 7.86
N SER A 13 -16.47 14.43 7.75
CA SER A 13 -17.07 14.83 6.48
C SER A 13 -16.11 15.41 5.44
N SER A 14 -14.82 15.62 5.76
CA SER A 14 -13.78 16.00 4.80
C SER A 14 -13.25 14.82 3.98
N VAL A 15 -13.48 13.60 4.45
CA VAL A 15 -13.03 12.37 3.79
C VAL A 15 -13.86 12.11 2.53
N PRO A 16 -13.26 12.00 1.33
CA PRO A 16 -14.00 11.74 0.10
C PRO A 16 -14.86 10.47 0.17
N GLY A 17 -16.07 10.56 -0.38
CA GLY A 17 -17.00 9.43 -0.44
C GLY A 17 -17.53 8.96 0.92
N ILE A 18 -17.28 9.70 2.00
CA ILE A 18 -17.85 9.38 3.31
C ILE A 18 -19.34 9.63 3.33
N ARG A 19 -20.08 8.71 3.91
CA ARG A 19 -21.52 8.79 4.15
C ARG A 19 -21.79 8.30 5.56
N PHE A 20 -22.71 8.93 6.25
CA PHE A 20 -23.12 8.55 7.61
C PHE A 20 -24.52 7.96 7.59
N ASP A 21 -24.75 6.92 8.37
CA ASP A 21 -26.09 6.38 8.63
C ASP A 21 -26.85 7.24 9.66
N ALA A 22 -28.07 6.79 10.02
CA ALA A 22 -28.92 7.48 10.97
C ALA A 22 -28.32 7.55 12.40
N GLN A 23 -27.36 6.68 12.72
CA GLN A 23 -26.63 6.66 14.00
C GLN A 23 -25.33 7.47 13.94
N GLY A 24 -25.00 8.06 12.78
CA GLY A 24 -23.78 8.81 12.55
C GLY A 24 -22.53 7.93 12.33
N VAL A 25 -22.71 6.64 12.06
CA VAL A 25 -21.62 5.72 11.74
C VAL A 25 -21.30 5.81 10.25
N CYS A 26 -20.01 5.91 9.89
CA CYS A 26 -19.63 6.08 8.50
C CYS A 26 -19.58 4.76 7.70
N ASN A 27 -19.73 4.87 6.36
CA ASN A 27 -19.61 3.75 5.44
C ASN A 27 -18.28 2.99 5.54
N TYR A 28 -17.18 3.66 5.90
CA TYR A 28 -15.88 3.00 6.12
C TYR A 28 -15.91 2.05 7.34
N CYS A 29 -16.69 2.34 8.36
CA CYS A 29 -16.92 1.39 9.45
C CYS A 29 -17.69 0.17 8.97
N HIS A 30 -18.73 0.35 8.15
CA HIS A 30 -19.49 -0.76 7.57
C HIS A 30 -18.67 -1.60 6.58
N ILE A 31 -17.74 -0.97 5.80
CA ILE A 31 -16.77 -1.69 4.97
C ILE A 31 -15.88 -2.56 5.86
N HIS A 32 -15.35 -1.98 6.93
CA HIS A 32 -14.49 -2.69 7.87
C HIS A 32 -15.19 -3.91 8.48
N ASP A 33 -16.45 -3.78 8.89
CA ASP A 33 -17.24 -4.90 9.45
C ASP A 33 -17.44 -6.03 8.42
N ARG A 34 -17.67 -5.70 7.15
CA ARG A 34 -17.75 -6.71 6.09
C ARG A 34 -16.44 -7.45 5.89
N LEU A 35 -15.31 -6.72 5.93
CA LEU A 35 -14.00 -7.32 5.81
C LEU A 35 -13.64 -8.18 7.03
N LEU A 36 -14.04 -7.77 8.25
CA LEU A 36 -13.89 -8.61 9.45
C LEU A 36 -14.61 -9.95 9.31
N ALA A 37 -15.81 -9.95 8.73
CA ALA A 37 -16.58 -11.17 8.51
C ALA A 37 -15.98 -12.06 7.39
N GLU A 38 -15.28 -11.45 6.42
CA GLU A 38 -14.61 -12.19 5.32
C GLU A 38 -13.25 -12.74 5.71
N PHE A 39 -12.56 -12.06 6.63
CA PHE A 39 -11.19 -12.39 7.07
C PHE A 39 -11.16 -12.68 8.58
N PRO A 40 -11.63 -13.86 9.03
CA PRO A 40 -11.58 -14.22 10.44
C PRO A 40 -10.13 -14.40 10.93
N ILE A 41 -9.91 -14.13 12.21
CA ILE A 41 -8.64 -14.33 12.92
C ILE A 41 -8.78 -15.49 13.92
N GLY A 42 -7.73 -15.74 14.72
CA GLY A 42 -7.71 -16.83 15.67
C GLY A 42 -7.66 -18.20 15.01
N GLU A 43 -8.32 -19.21 15.60
CA GLU A 43 -8.28 -20.59 15.11
C GLU A 43 -8.82 -20.74 13.68
N GLU A 44 -9.89 -20.03 13.35
CA GLU A 44 -10.47 -20.04 12.00
C GLU A 44 -9.52 -19.43 10.98
N GLY A 45 -8.92 -18.27 11.29
CA GLY A 45 -7.90 -17.63 10.45
C GLY A 45 -6.68 -18.53 10.25
N ALA A 46 -6.19 -19.17 11.31
CA ALA A 46 -5.09 -20.11 11.25
C ALA A 46 -5.40 -21.32 10.35
N CYS A 47 -6.60 -21.88 10.43
CA CYS A 47 -7.06 -22.96 9.57
C CYS A 47 -7.09 -22.55 8.10
N ILE A 48 -7.59 -21.33 7.81
CA ILE A 48 -7.59 -20.76 6.45
C ILE A 48 -6.16 -20.61 5.93
N LEU A 49 -5.24 -20.05 6.73
CA LEU A 49 -3.82 -19.91 6.35
C LEU A 49 -3.15 -21.25 6.08
N GLN A 50 -3.43 -22.27 6.86
CA GLN A 50 -2.92 -23.64 6.59
C GLN A 50 -3.42 -24.18 5.24
N ASN A 51 -4.69 -23.96 4.92
CA ASN A 51 -5.27 -24.36 3.64
C ASN A 51 -4.68 -23.56 2.46
N ILE A 52 -4.41 -22.26 2.65
CA ILE A 52 -3.72 -21.42 1.68
C ILE A 52 -2.29 -21.95 1.47
N ALA A 53 -1.55 -22.22 2.55
CA ALA A 53 -0.19 -22.78 2.49
C ALA A 53 -0.15 -24.10 1.75
N ALA A 54 -1.09 -25.00 2.00
CA ALA A 54 -1.18 -26.29 1.29
C ALA A 54 -1.40 -26.10 -0.22
N ARG A 55 -2.27 -25.15 -0.61
CA ARG A 55 -2.50 -24.81 -2.03
C ARG A 55 -1.26 -24.21 -2.69
N ILE A 56 -0.57 -23.29 -2.01
CA ILE A 56 0.66 -22.67 -2.49
C ILE A 56 1.75 -23.72 -2.69
N ARG A 57 1.98 -24.59 -1.69
CA ARG A 57 2.96 -25.69 -1.76
C ARG A 57 2.65 -26.65 -2.89
N LYS A 58 1.38 -27.02 -3.09
CA LYS A 58 0.96 -27.86 -4.22
C LYS A 58 1.27 -27.20 -5.56
N ALA A 59 1.01 -25.91 -5.69
CA ALA A 59 1.28 -25.14 -6.91
C ALA A 59 2.79 -24.96 -7.17
N GLY A 60 3.61 -24.90 -6.12
CA GLY A 60 5.08 -24.78 -6.18
C GLY A 60 5.83 -26.10 -6.36
N LYS A 61 5.12 -27.24 -6.40
CA LYS A 61 5.78 -28.55 -6.54
C LYS A 61 6.66 -28.63 -7.80
N GLY A 62 7.92 -29.00 -7.61
CA GLY A 62 8.92 -29.08 -8.68
C GLY A 62 9.51 -27.75 -9.14
N ARG A 63 9.21 -26.66 -8.44
CA ARG A 63 9.77 -25.32 -8.68
C ARG A 63 10.76 -24.95 -7.60
N LYS A 64 11.62 -23.97 -7.87
CA LYS A 64 12.58 -23.45 -6.87
C LYS A 64 11.84 -22.76 -5.73
N TYR A 65 10.83 -21.95 -6.04
CA TYR A 65 10.02 -21.18 -5.10
C TYR A 65 8.55 -21.58 -5.13
N ASP A 66 7.87 -21.48 -4.00
CA ASP A 66 6.43 -21.71 -3.86
C ASP A 66 5.64 -20.42 -4.08
N CYS A 67 6.20 -19.30 -3.63
CA CYS A 67 5.59 -17.95 -3.71
C CYS A 67 6.64 -16.87 -3.83
N VAL A 68 6.18 -15.67 -4.22
CA VAL A 68 6.91 -14.41 -4.14
C VAL A 68 6.35 -13.64 -2.95
N VAL A 69 7.21 -13.00 -2.16
CA VAL A 69 6.82 -12.12 -1.04
C VAL A 69 7.38 -10.72 -1.28
N GLY A 70 6.53 -9.72 -1.26
CA GLY A 70 6.97 -8.31 -1.31
C GLY A 70 7.57 -7.88 0.01
N VAL A 71 8.75 -7.27 -0.02
CA VAL A 71 9.50 -6.87 1.18
C VAL A 71 10.07 -5.45 1.03
N SER A 72 10.04 -4.67 2.14
CA SER A 72 10.62 -3.31 2.20
C SER A 72 11.66 -3.16 3.33
N GLY A 73 11.74 -4.14 4.24
CA GLY A 73 12.53 -4.02 5.49
C GLY A 73 11.76 -3.36 6.64
N GLY A 74 10.55 -2.88 6.39
CA GLY A 74 9.61 -2.45 7.41
C GLY A 74 9.08 -3.63 8.24
N ARG A 75 8.39 -3.31 9.34
CA ARG A 75 7.84 -4.27 10.31
C ARG A 75 6.96 -5.33 9.63
N ASP A 76 5.94 -4.89 8.94
CA ASP A 76 4.88 -5.78 8.43
C ASP A 76 5.37 -6.70 7.32
N THR A 77 6.22 -6.18 6.44
CA THR A 77 6.83 -6.97 5.36
C THR A 77 7.84 -7.98 5.90
N SER A 78 8.64 -7.61 6.90
CA SER A 78 9.60 -8.50 7.56
C SER A 78 8.89 -9.63 8.29
N TYR A 79 7.81 -9.32 9.02
CA TYR A 79 6.99 -10.33 9.68
C TYR A 79 6.25 -11.23 8.69
N CYS A 80 5.73 -10.67 7.61
CA CYS A 80 5.09 -11.43 6.54
C CYS A 80 6.05 -12.46 5.92
N LEU A 81 7.31 -12.08 5.68
CA LEU A 81 8.34 -12.99 5.19
C LEU A 81 8.64 -14.11 6.18
N TYR A 82 8.84 -13.77 7.47
CA TYR A 82 9.01 -14.73 8.56
C TYR A 82 7.84 -15.71 8.63
N TYR A 83 6.61 -15.20 8.67
CA TYR A 83 5.40 -16.03 8.76
C TYR A 83 5.29 -16.99 7.57
N THR A 84 5.56 -16.50 6.38
CA THR A 84 5.55 -17.29 5.14
C THR A 84 6.59 -18.42 5.18
N LYS A 85 7.82 -18.12 5.59
CA LYS A 85 8.92 -19.08 5.61
C LYS A 85 8.77 -20.11 6.74
N GLU A 86 8.58 -19.62 7.97
CA GLU A 86 8.67 -20.46 9.17
C GLU A 86 7.33 -21.05 9.59
N ILE A 87 6.25 -20.24 9.59
CA ILE A 87 4.95 -20.70 10.08
C ILE A 87 4.18 -21.45 8.99
N MET A 88 4.14 -20.89 7.78
CA MET A 88 3.50 -21.56 6.64
C MET A 88 4.39 -22.65 6.02
N ASN A 89 5.68 -22.70 6.38
CA ASN A 89 6.67 -23.65 5.86
C ASN A 89 6.69 -23.69 4.32
N LEU A 90 6.84 -22.50 3.70
CA LEU A 90 6.93 -22.29 2.26
C LEU A 90 8.36 -21.90 1.86
N ARG A 91 8.66 -22.01 0.56
CA ARG A 91 9.91 -21.55 -0.04
C ARG A 91 9.66 -20.20 -0.77
N PRO A 92 9.72 -19.08 -0.07
CA PRO A 92 9.51 -17.76 -0.69
C PRO A 92 10.73 -17.31 -1.49
N LEU A 93 10.49 -16.49 -2.53
CA LEU A 93 11.44 -15.54 -3.08
C LEU A 93 11.05 -14.16 -2.57
N ALA A 94 11.91 -13.53 -1.79
CA ALA A 94 11.73 -12.14 -1.38
C ALA A 94 11.98 -11.20 -2.56
N VAL A 95 11.07 -10.27 -2.81
CA VAL A 95 11.18 -9.28 -3.90
C VAL A 95 11.07 -7.89 -3.31
N HIS A 96 12.09 -7.12 -3.51
CA HIS A 96 12.20 -5.72 -3.10
C HIS A 96 12.23 -4.81 -4.34
N PHE A 97 11.52 -3.69 -4.26
CA PHE A 97 11.55 -2.63 -5.27
C PHE A 97 12.20 -1.39 -4.68
N ASP A 98 13.42 -1.08 -5.14
CA ASP A 98 14.19 0.10 -4.72
C ASP A 98 13.88 1.26 -5.67
N ASN A 99 13.17 2.24 -5.16
CA ASN A 99 12.83 3.49 -5.85
C ASN A 99 13.84 4.62 -5.57
N GLY A 100 14.88 4.34 -4.77
CA GLY A 100 15.92 5.28 -4.36
C GLY A 100 15.58 6.08 -3.09
N TRP A 101 14.55 5.71 -2.35
CA TRP A 101 14.09 6.40 -1.13
C TRP A 101 14.17 5.58 0.15
N ASP A 102 14.61 4.32 0.05
CA ASP A 102 14.72 3.46 1.22
C ASP A 102 15.71 4.02 2.24
N SER A 103 15.30 4.02 3.50
CA SER A 103 16.19 4.37 4.61
C SER A 103 17.28 3.30 4.79
N GLU A 104 18.45 3.70 5.29
CA GLU A 104 19.54 2.76 5.58
C GLU A 104 19.15 1.70 6.61
N THR A 105 18.27 2.06 7.55
CA THR A 105 17.71 1.11 8.53
C THR A 105 16.86 0.05 7.83
N ALA A 106 15.99 0.44 6.89
CA ALA A 106 15.15 -0.48 6.14
C ALA A 106 16.00 -1.46 5.31
N LYS A 107 17.02 -0.97 4.60
CA LYS A 107 17.95 -1.83 3.83
C LYS A 107 18.68 -2.83 4.73
N THR A 108 19.14 -2.36 5.89
CA THR A 108 19.80 -3.23 6.89
C THR A 108 18.87 -4.29 7.43
N ASN A 109 17.63 -3.92 7.77
CA ASN A 109 16.60 -4.86 8.24
C ASN A 109 16.29 -5.91 7.18
N LEU A 110 16.11 -5.47 5.93
CA LEU A 110 15.82 -6.35 4.80
C LEU A 110 16.90 -7.44 4.64
N SER A 111 18.18 -7.05 4.61
CA SER A 111 19.29 -8.01 4.53
C SER A 111 19.31 -8.96 5.72
N ARG A 112 19.23 -8.44 6.94
CA ARG A 112 19.25 -9.26 8.17
C ARG A 112 18.15 -10.33 8.19
N VAL A 113 16.93 -9.94 7.84
CA VAL A 113 15.79 -10.86 7.86
C VAL A 113 15.92 -11.92 6.76
N CYS A 114 16.30 -11.52 5.55
CA CYS A 114 16.51 -12.48 4.44
C CYS A 114 17.64 -13.46 4.75
N ASP A 115 18.80 -12.99 5.24
CA ASP A 115 19.95 -13.81 5.56
C ASP A 115 19.63 -14.82 6.69
N ALA A 116 18.98 -14.33 7.77
CA ALA A 116 18.63 -15.17 8.92
C ALA A 116 17.58 -16.24 8.58
N LEU A 117 16.70 -15.98 7.62
CA LEU A 117 15.68 -16.90 7.13
C LEU A 117 16.17 -17.82 6.00
N ASP A 118 17.40 -17.64 5.50
CA ASP A 118 17.90 -18.31 4.31
C ASP A 118 16.90 -18.20 3.14
N VAL A 119 16.58 -16.95 2.77
CA VAL A 119 15.64 -16.60 1.70
C VAL A 119 16.36 -15.79 0.63
N ASP A 120 16.24 -16.23 -0.62
CA ASP A 120 16.76 -15.47 -1.75
C ASP A 120 16.05 -14.11 -1.87
N LEU A 121 16.83 -13.04 -1.99
CA LEU A 121 16.35 -11.67 -2.21
C LEU A 121 16.60 -11.24 -3.65
N HIS A 122 15.55 -10.78 -4.32
CA HIS A 122 15.62 -10.18 -5.65
C HIS A 122 15.23 -8.71 -5.57
N THR A 123 16.23 -7.82 -5.62
CA THR A 123 16.02 -6.37 -5.64
C THR A 123 15.91 -5.87 -7.09
N ILE A 124 14.84 -5.15 -7.37
CA ILE A 124 14.61 -4.47 -8.64
C ILE A 124 14.81 -2.98 -8.39
N ILE A 125 15.89 -2.45 -8.95
CA ILE A 125 16.27 -1.04 -8.79
C ILE A 125 15.66 -0.26 -9.95
N MET A 126 14.92 0.80 -9.65
CA MET A 126 14.42 1.72 -10.66
C MET A 126 15.50 2.71 -11.06
N ASP A 127 15.55 3.07 -12.36
CA ASP A 127 16.37 4.16 -12.83
C ASP A 127 15.99 5.47 -12.12
N TRP A 128 16.94 6.06 -11.38
CA TRP A 128 16.66 7.22 -10.54
C TRP A 128 16.13 8.44 -11.32
N PRO A 129 16.69 8.84 -12.47
CA PRO A 129 16.13 9.89 -13.30
C PRO A 129 14.66 9.67 -13.66
N GLU A 130 14.29 8.44 -14.03
CA GLU A 130 12.90 8.09 -14.37
C GLU A 130 11.99 8.06 -13.13
N SER A 131 12.46 7.53 -11.99
CA SER A 131 11.76 7.52 -10.72
C SER A 131 11.41 8.95 -10.30
N ARG A 132 12.44 9.81 -10.24
CA ARG A 132 12.29 11.21 -9.91
C ARG A 132 11.31 11.92 -10.82
N GLU A 133 11.42 11.72 -12.13
CA GLU A 133 10.56 12.39 -13.10
C GLU A 133 9.10 11.97 -13.01
N LEU A 134 8.82 10.68 -12.76
CA LEU A 134 7.45 10.20 -12.59
C LEU A 134 6.83 10.75 -11.30
N THR A 135 7.57 10.78 -10.19
CA THR A 135 7.13 11.42 -8.94
C THR A 135 6.90 12.92 -9.15
N ASN A 136 7.80 13.61 -9.85
CA ASN A 136 7.63 15.02 -10.18
C ASN A 136 6.40 15.26 -11.07
N ALA A 137 6.07 14.34 -11.96
CA ALA A 137 4.87 14.42 -12.78
C ALA A 137 3.60 14.36 -11.92
N THR A 138 3.54 13.53 -10.88
CA THR A 138 2.39 13.49 -9.96
C THR A 138 2.29 14.77 -9.12
N ILE A 139 3.41 15.31 -8.65
CA ILE A 139 3.46 16.58 -7.92
C ILE A 139 2.97 17.74 -8.81
N ARG A 140 3.48 17.86 -10.04
CA ARG A 140 3.06 18.88 -11.02
C ARG A 140 1.62 18.70 -11.48
N ALA A 141 1.09 17.48 -11.45
CA ALA A 141 -0.31 17.19 -11.75
C ALA A 141 -1.26 17.69 -10.64
N CYS A 142 -0.75 18.12 -9.50
CA CYS A 142 -1.53 18.58 -8.36
C CYS A 142 -2.55 17.55 -7.85
N VAL A 143 -2.20 16.24 -7.87
CA VAL A 143 -3.05 15.14 -7.40
C VAL A 143 -2.68 14.74 -5.97
N PRO A 144 -3.61 14.17 -5.17
CA PRO A 144 -3.34 13.90 -3.75
C PRO A 144 -2.22 12.91 -3.47
N TYR A 145 -2.07 11.87 -4.32
CA TYR A 145 -1.08 10.83 -4.15
C TYR A 145 0.10 11.04 -5.07
N ILE A 146 1.25 11.37 -4.50
CA ILE A 146 2.47 11.67 -5.25
C ILE A 146 3.45 10.50 -5.34
N ASP A 147 3.21 9.41 -4.63
CA ASP A 147 4.06 8.21 -4.64
C ASP A 147 3.54 7.10 -5.55
N LEU A 148 2.91 7.47 -6.65
CA LEU A 148 2.40 6.55 -7.68
C LEU A 148 3.52 5.68 -8.27
N THR A 149 4.75 6.18 -8.27
CA THR A 149 5.94 5.51 -8.77
C THR A 149 6.21 4.22 -8.02
N ASP A 150 6.09 4.26 -6.69
CA ASP A 150 6.34 3.14 -5.81
C ASP A 150 5.28 2.06 -5.98
N ASP A 151 4.01 2.40 -5.84
CA ASP A 151 2.90 1.44 -5.96
C ASP A 151 2.88 0.70 -7.31
N VAL A 152 3.07 1.43 -8.43
CA VAL A 152 3.11 0.82 -9.77
C VAL A 152 4.39 0.02 -9.97
N GLY A 153 5.52 0.50 -9.45
CA GLY A 153 6.81 -0.19 -9.48
C GLY A 153 6.78 -1.51 -8.72
N ILE A 154 6.28 -1.51 -7.48
CA ILE A 154 6.10 -2.71 -6.66
C ILE A 154 5.19 -3.73 -7.36
N ALA A 155 4.03 -3.30 -7.85
CA ALA A 155 3.13 -4.19 -8.58
C ALA A 155 3.82 -4.80 -9.81
N SER A 156 4.54 -3.99 -10.61
CA SER A 156 5.29 -4.45 -11.78
C SER A 156 6.39 -5.45 -11.38
N ALA A 157 7.16 -5.15 -10.35
CA ALA A 157 8.25 -5.99 -9.85
C ALA A 157 7.73 -7.38 -9.43
N LEU A 158 6.69 -7.40 -8.60
CA LEU A 158 6.12 -8.63 -8.06
C LEU A 158 5.52 -9.53 -9.15
N TYR A 159 4.66 -8.98 -10.01
CA TYR A 159 4.01 -9.78 -11.06
C TYR A 159 5.01 -10.28 -12.12
N ARG A 160 5.98 -9.45 -12.53
CA ARG A 160 7.00 -9.85 -13.51
C ARG A 160 7.93 -10.90 -12.95
N THR A 161 8.34 -10.78 -11.69
CA THR A 161 9.15 -11.78 -11.01
C THR A 161 8.38 -13.08 -10.85
N ALA A 162 7.13 -13.05 -10.38
CA ALA A 162 6.30 -14.24 -10.28
C ALA A 162 6.10 -14.94 -11.64
N ALA A 163 5.89 -14.16 -12.72
CA ALA A 163 5.75 -14.70 -14.08
C ALA A 163 7.06 -15.30 -14.62
N LYS A 164 8.22 -14.68 -14.34
CA LYS A 164 9.55 -15.14 -14.75
C LYS A 164 9.93 -16.43 -14.03
N GLU A 165 9.76 -16.46 -12.72
CA GLU A 165 10.07 -17.63 -11.87
C GLU A 165 8.99 -18.72 -11.96
N ASN A 166 7.94 -18.50 -12.77
CA ASN A 166 6.82 -19.42 -12.94
C ASN A 166 6.09 -19.70 -11.61
N VAL A 167 6.01 -18.72 -10.72
CA VAL A 167 5.33 -18.77 -9.42
C VAL A 167 3.90 -18.27 -9.56
N ARG A 168 2.95 -18.91 -8.88
CA ARG A 168 1.51 -18.57 -8.98
C ARG A 168 0.96 -17.75 -7.84
N TYR A 169 1.75 -17.50 -6.79
CA TYR A 169 1.26 -16.77 -5.62
C TYR A 169 2.21 -15.64 -5.25
N ILE A 170 1.63 -14.47 -5.08
CA ILE A 170 2.28 -13.29 -4.51
C ILE A 170 1.67 -13.08 -3.14
N ILE A 171 2.50 -13.02 -2.11
CA ILE A 171 2.08 -12.76 -0.72
C ILE A 171 2.44 -11.31 -0.39
N LEU A 172 1.47 -10.59 0.15
CA LEU A 172 1.61 -9.21 0.59
C LEU A 172 1.28 -9.07 2.07
N SER A 173 1.83 -8.03 2.69
CA SER A 173 1.65 -7.69 4.10
C SER A 173 0.57 -6.64 4.36
N HIS A 174 -0.16 -6.19 3.34
CA HIS A 174 -1.19 -5.16 3.53
C HIS A 174 -2.33 -5.66 4.42
N SER A 175 -2.66 -4.89 5.46
CA SER A 175 -3.72 -5.22 6.44
C SER A 175 -4.76 -4.10 6.51
N PHE A 176 -6.02 -4.41 6.20
CA PHE A 176 -7.11 -3.45 6.41
C PHE A 176 -7.37 -3.15 7.89
N ARG A 177 -6.89 -4.02 8.80
CA ARG A 177 -7.05 -3.86 10.25
C ARG A 177 -6.15 -2.79 10.83
N GLU A 178 -4.95 -2.64 10.28
CA GLU A 178 -3.97 -1.63 10.70
C GLU A 178 -3.97 -0.42 9.76
N GLU A 179 -3.90 -0.64 8.46
CA GLU A 179 -3.76 0.41 7.46
C GLU A 179 -5.11 1.01 7.01
N GLY A 180 -6.21 0.26 7.21
CA GLY A 180 -7.54 0.70 6.81
C GLY A 180 -7.81 0.63 5.32
N ILE A 181 -8.83 1.37 4.87
CA ILE A 181 -9.20 1.53 3.47
C ILE A 181 -9.08 2.99 3.08
N THR A 182 -8.11 3.28 2.25
CA THR A 182 -7.87 4.64 1.75
C THR A 182 -8.96 5.06 0.77
N PRO A 183 -9.52 6.28 0.89
CA PRO A 183 -10.46 6.83 -0.08
C PRO A 183 -9.90 6.80 -1.51
N LEU A 184 -10.71 6.38 -2.47
CA LEU A 184 -10.25 6.26 -3.86
C LEU A 184 -9.77 7.60 -4.44
N ALA A 185 -10.42 8.70 -4.07
CA ALA A 185 -10.04 10.03 -4.52
C ALA A 185 -8.66 10.49 -4.01
N TRP A 186 -8.20 9.93 -2.89
CA TRP A 186 -6.86 10.22 -2.36
C TRP A 186 -5.76 9.38 -3.00
N ASN A 187 -6.04 8.11 -3.29
CA ASN A 187 -5.05 7.20 -3.85
C ASN A 187 -5.71 6.36 -4.97
N TYR A 188 -5.57 6.85 -6.20
CA TYR A 188 -6.01 6.15 -7.41
C TYR A 188 -4.82 5.82 -8.30
N MET A 189 -4.80 4.60 -8.85
CA MET A 189 -3.81 4.19 -9.84
C MET A 189 -4.43 3.31 -10.92
N ASP A 190 -4.07 3.56 -12.15
CA ASP A 190 -4.18 2.64 -13.29
C ASP A 190 -3.19 3.05 -14.39
N ALA A 191 -2.96 2.15 -15.34
CA ALA A 191 -1.97 2.39 -16.38
C ALA A 191 -2.34 3.51 -17.36
N ARG A 192 -3.62 3.77 -17.60
CA ARG A 192 -4.08 4.86 -18.47
C ARG A 192 -3.88 6.20 -17.79
N TYR A 193 -4.18 6.27 -16.51
CA TYR A 193 -3.94 7.42 -15.66
C TYR A 193 -2.44 7.73 -15.58
N THR A 194 -1.62 6.74 -15.26
CA THR A 194 -0.16 6.88 -15.22
C THR A 194 0.41 7.39 -16.55
N ARG A 195 -0.03 6.81 -17.68
CA ARG A 195 0.39 7.31 -19.01
C ARG A 195 -0.05 8.74 -19.30
N ALA A 196 -1.23 9.13 -18.82
CA ALA A 196 -1.70 10.51 -19.01
C ALA A 196 -0.84 11.52 -18.25
N LEU A 197 -0.43 11.17 -17.01
CA LEU A 197 0.49 11.99 -16.22
C LEU A 197 1.88 12.06 -16.86
N ILE A 198 2.44 10.91 -17.25
CA ILE A 198 3.75 10.84 -17.94
C ILE A 198 3.73 11.73 -19.19
N LYS A 199 2.74 11.54 -20.07
CA LYS A 199 2.65 12.29 -21.33
C LYS A 199 2.56 13.79 -21.12
N ARG A 200 1.92 14.25 -20.04
CA ARG A 200 1.64 15.67 -19.81
C ARG A 200 2.72 16.38 -19.01
N PHE A 201 3.37 15.71 -18.08
CA PHE A 201 4.19 16.35 -17.06
C PHE A 201 5.65 15.87 -17.01
N CYS A 202 5.99 14.71 -17.63
CA CYS A 202 7.38 14.30 -17.72
C CYS A 202 8.12 15.07 -18.82
N SER A 203 9.34 15.48 -18.50
CA SER A 203 10.25 16.16 -19.43
C SER A 203 11.19 15.22 -20.16
N ILE A 204 11.34 13.98 -19.66
CA ILE A 204 12.14 12.91 -20.25
C ILE A 204 11.28 11.69 -20.59
N PRO A 205 11.66 10.88 -21.59
CA PRO A 205 11.02 9.61 -21.84
C PRO A 205 11.33 8.62 -20.72
N LEU A 206 10.33 7.85 -20.27
CA LEU A 206 10.51 6.76 -19.33
C LEU A 206 10.68 5.45 -20.11
N VAL A 207 11.91 4.95 -20.19
CA VAL A 207 12.29 3.77 -20.98
C VAL A 207 12.31 2.49 -20.12
N HIS A 208 12.81 2.62 -18.89
CA HIS A 208 12.97 1.51 -17.95
C HIS A 208 11.71 1.28 -17.10
N PHE A 209 10.93 2.33 -16.84
CA PHE A 209 9.67 2.22 -16.10
C PHE A 209 8.68 1.29 -16.80
N LYS A 210 8.21 0.29 -16.09
CA LYS A 210 7.31 -0.75 -16.62
C LYS A 210 5.92 -0.61 -16.02
N ASN A 211 5.08 0.15 -16.69
CA ASN A 211 3.67 0.30 -16.30
C ASN A 211 2.92 -1.05 -16.33
N VAL A 212 1.91 -1.19 -15.48
CA VAL A 212 1.08 -2.39 -15.35
C VAL A 212 -0.29 -2.13 -15.97
N ASP A 213 -0.44 -2.45 -17.26
CA ASP A 213 -1.68 -2.25 -17.98
C ASP A 213 -2.69 -3.39 -17.78
N ILE A 214 -3.96 -3.14 -18.11
CA ILE A 214 -5.06 -4.09 -17.93
C ILE A 214 -4.81 -5.43 -18.65
N HIS A 215 -4.19 -5.40 -19.83
CA HIS A 215 -3.84 -6.63 -20.54
C HIS A 215 -2.76 -7.45 -19.83
N HIS A 216 -1.81 -6.81 -19.14
CA HIS A 216 -0.84 -7.49 -18.26
C HIS A 216 -1.57 -8.18 -17.11
N MET A 217 -2.48 -7.46 -16.44
CA MET A 217 -3.26 -8.01 -15.32
C MET A 217 -4.10 -9.23 -15.75
N ILE A 218 -4.78 -9.12 -16.92
CA ILE A 218 -5.54 -10.23 -17.49
C ILE A 218 -4.61 -11.42 -17.79
N TYR A 219 -3.48 -11.20 -18.45
CA TYR A 219 -2.53 -12.25 -18.79
C TYR A 219 -1.98 -12.93 -17.53
N TRP A 220 -1.51 -12.17 -16.55
CA TRP A 220 -0.96 -12.75 -15.32
C TRP A 220 -2.01 -13.47 -14.48
N SER A 221 -3.19 -12.91 -14.33
CA SER A 221 -4.23 -13.50 -13.47
C SER A 221 -4.94 -14.68 -14.14
N LEU A 222 -5.30 -14.58 -15.42
CA LEU A 222 -6.10 -15.61 -16.11
C LEU A 222 -5.22 -16.65 -16.84
N VAL A 223 -4.15 -16.21 -17.53
CA VAL A 223 -3.31 -17.15 -18.30
C VAL A 223 -2.22 -17.79 -17.43
N LYS A 224 -1.49 -16.97 -16.66
CA LYS A 224 -0.45 -17.47 -15.74
C LYS A 224 -1.02 -18.00 -14.42
N GLY A 225 -2.25 -17.64 -14.08
CA GLY A 225 -2.91 -18.04 -12.84
C GLY A 225 -2.27 -17.43 -11.58
N ILE A 226 -1.62 -16.25 -11.71
CA ILE A 226 -0.99 -15.56 -10.58
C ILE A 226 -2.09 -14.94 -9.70
N ARG A 227 -1.98 -15.13 -8.39
CA ARG A 227 -2.93 -14.65 -7.39
C ARG A 227 -2.20 -13.91 -6.28
N ILE A 228 -2.79 -12.82 -5.78
CA ILE A 228 -2.32 -12.11 -4.59
C ILE A 228 -3.04 -12.67 -3.37
N VAL A 229 -2.30 -12.83 -2.28
CA VAL A 229 -2.81 -13.23 -0.96
C VAL A 229 -2.25 -12.29 0.09
N ASN A 230 -3.15 -11.60 0.82
CA ASN A 230 -2.80 -10.79 1.99
C ASN A 230 -2.96 -11.65 3.24
N ILE A 231 -1.88 -12.26 3.71
CA ILE A 231 -1.94 -13.20 4.85
C ILE A 231 -2.13 -12.47 6.18
N THR A 232 -1.72 -11.22 6.27
CA THR A 232 -1.87 -10.33 7.43
C THR A 232 -3.32 -10.13 7.88
N ASN A 233 -4.27 -10.34 7.00
CA ASN A 233 -5.69 -10.24 7.33
C ASN A 233 -6.22 -11.42 8.18
N TYR A 234 -5.44 -12.49 8.35
CA TYR A 234 -5.87 -13.73 9.00
C TYR A 234 -5.16 -14.03 10.32
N TYR A 235 -4.09 -13.32 10.68
CA TYR A 235 -3.42 -13.53 11.97
C TYR A 235 -3.70 -12.37 12.93
N ASP A 236 -3.57 -12.67 14.24
CA ASP A 236 -3.94 -11.78 15.35
C ASP A 236 -2.71 -11.29 16.12
N ASP A 237 -1.60 -11.11 15.41
CA ASP A 237 -0.39 -10.59 16.05
C ASP A 237 -0.43 -9.06 16.07
N THR A 238 -0.17 -8.49 17.23
CA THR A 238 -0.14 -7.03 17.41
C THR A 238 1.24 -6.46 17.07
N GLY A 239 1.29 -5.17 16.70
CA GLY A 239 2.52 -4.48 16.36
C GLY A 239 3.65 -4.70 17.38
N ASP A 240 3.38 -4.51 18.67
CA ASP A 240 4.39 -4.66 19.74
C ASP A 240 4.97 -6.09 19.83
N LYS A 241 4.12 -7.12 19.67
CA LYS A 241 4.57 -8.51 19.65
C LYS A 241 5.44 -8.80 18.43
N ILE A 242 5.04 -8.27 17.27
CA ILE A 242 5.78 -8.41 16.02
C ILE A 242 7.15 -7.76 16.15
N GLU A 243 7.22 -6.52 16.60
CA GLU A 243 8.47 -5.77 16.78
C GLU A 243 9.44 -6.48 17.74
N LYS A 244 8.93 -6.94 18.87
CA LYS A 244 9.71 -7.70 19.84
C LYS A 244 10.29 -8.99 19.21
N LEU A 245 9.47 -9.76 18.52
CA LEU A 245 9.90 -10.98 17.84
C LEU A 245 10.98 -10.68 16.80
N LEU A 246 10.77 -9.67 15.96
CA LEU A 246 11.70 -9.29 14.90
C LEU A 246 13.04 -8.80 15.48
N ALA A 247 13.00 -7.98 16.55
CA ALA A 247 14.19 -7.50 17.21
C ALA A 247 14.99 -8.63 17.87
N GLU A 248 14.33 -9.51 18.65
CA GLU A 248 14.98 -10.60 19.36
C GLU A 248 15.55 -11.66 18.40
N ARG A 249 14.85 -11.95 17.29
CA ARG A 249 15.21 -13.06 16.41
C ARG A 249 16.14 -12.66 15.28
N PHE A 250 15.99 -11.44 14.74
CA PHE A 250 16.69 -11.00 13.54
C PHE A 250 17.56 -9.75 13.77
N GLY A 251 17.52 -9.15 14.96
CA GLY A 251 18.17 -7.86 15.21
C GLY A 251 17.55 -6.74 14.37
N TRP A 252 16.26 -6.88 14.02
CA TRP A 252 15.50 -5.86 13.31
C TRP A 252 15.42 -4.59 14.17
N ILE A 253 15.57 -3.43 13.54
CA ILE A 253 15.57 -2.12 14.18
C ILE A 253 14.32 -1.37 13.72
N ASP A 254 13.57 -0.81 14.68
CA ASP A 254 12.43 0.04 14.39
C ASP A 254 12.86 1.28 13.59
N THR A 255 12.11 1.59 12.53
CA THR A 255 12.31 2.79 11.70
C THR A 255 11.67 4.04 12.32
N GLY A 256 11.03 3.89 13.48
CA GLY A 256 10.46 4.97 14.29
C GLY A 256 8.99 5.26 14.05
N GLN A 257 8.47 5.11 12.85
CA GLN A 257 7.04 5.18 12.53
C GLN A 257 6.70 4.39 11.26
N HIS A 258 5.43 4.05 11.14
CA HIS A 258 4.88 3.41 9.95
C HIS A 258 5.20 4.22 8.68
N HIS A 259 5.66 3.55 7.63
CA HIS A 259 6.12 4.09 6.35
C HIS A 259 7.46 4.86 6.37
N MET A 260 8.15 4.99 7.51
CA MET A 260 9.47 5.66 7.54
C MET A 260 10.63 4.74 7.12
N ASP A 261 10.34 3.58 6.62
CA ASP A 261 11.24 2.77 5.79
C ASP A 261 11.55 3.46 4.45
N ASN A 262 10.67 4.36 3.99
CA ASN A 262 10.81 5.20 2.79
C ASN A 262 10.78 6.69 3.18
N GLU A 263 11.91 7.40 3.00
CA GLU A 263 12.08 8.80 3.38
C GLU A 263 11.15 9.77 2.61
N MET A 264 10.69 9.38 1.41
CA MET A 264 9.77 10.20 0.60
C MET A 264 8.43 10.45 1.31
N PHE A 265 8.02 9.59 2.23
CA PHE A 265 6.76 9.76 2.95
C PHE A 265 6.69 11.06 3.74
N ALA A 266 7.82 11.64 4.17
CA ALA A 266 7.84 12.98 4.75
C ALA A 266 7.23 14.02 3.80
N LEU A 267 7.62 14.00 2.52
CA LEU A 267 7.05 14.90 1.51
C LEU A 267 5.61 14.52 1.14
N VAL A 268 5.27 13.22 1.10
CA VAL A 268 3.90 12.73 0.82
C VAL A 268 2.92 13.28 1.85
N TYR A 269 3.24 13.17 3.14
CA TYR A 269 2.39 13.69 4.22
C TYR A 269 2.32 15.20 4.24
N TYR A 270 3.48 15.89 4.14
CA TYR A 270 3.53 17.35 4.07
C TYR A 270 2.69 17.89 2.92
N TYR A 271 2.84 17.33 1.72
CA TYR A 271 2.09 17.74 0.53
C TYR A 271 0.58 17.54 0.69
N ALA A 272 0.13 16.41 1.20
CA ALA A 272 -1.29 16.16 1.43
C ALA A 272 -1.91 17.16 2.40
N ARG A 273 -1.24 17.45 3.51
CA ARG A 273 -1.75 18.41 4.51
C ARG A 273 -1.77 19.84 4.00
N HIS A 274 -0.70 20.30 3.38
CA HIS A 274 -0.57 21.71 2.97
C HIS A 274 -1.33 22.03 1.68
N LYS A 275 -1.47 21.06 0.79
CA LYS A 275 -2.18 21.26 -0.47
C LYS A 275 -3.66 20.87 -0.40
N PHE A 276 -3.97 19.72 0.18
CA PHE A 276 -5.32 19.16 0.18
C PHE A 276 -6.04 19.29 1.52
N GLY A 277 -5.33 19.64 2.58
CA GLY A 277 -5.89 19.86 3.90
C GLY A 277 -6.30 18.58 4.64
N PHE A 278 -5.76 17.41 4.26
CA PHE A 278 -6.03 16.17 4.96
C PHE A 278 -4.75 15.50 5.49
N ASP A 279 -4.91 14.70 6.52
CA ASP A 279 -3.85 13.93 7.15
C ASP A 279 -4.01 12.43 6.83
N TRP A 280 -3.02 11.83 6.18
CA TRP A 280 -3.04 10.40 5.84
C TRP A 280 -3.25 9.49 7.04
N ARG A 281 -2.76 9.89 8.23
CA ARG A 281 -2.90 9.12 9.47
C ARG A 281 -4.35 8.84 9.87
N ILE A 282 -5.31 9.63 9.36
CA ILE A 282 -6.73 9.43 9.70
C ILE A 282 -7.23 8.04 9.27
N VAL A 283 -6.68 7.47 8.18
CA VAL A 283 -7.09 6.15 7.67
C VAL A 283 -6.63 5.05 8.61
N GLU A 284 -5.34 5.07 8.97
CA GLU A 284 -4.71 4.11 9.87
C GLU A 284 -5.30 4.22 11.31
N LEU A 285 -5.32 5.43 11.87
CA LEU A 285 -5.87 5.65 13.20
C LEU A 285 -7.35 5.26 13.29
N ALA A 286 -8.14 5.51 12.24
CA ALA A 286 -9.52 5.05 12.20
C ALA A 286 -9.63 3.52 12.13
N ALA A 287 -8.70 2.83 11.46
CA ALA A 287 -8.63 1.38 11.45
C ALA A 287 -8.29 0.82 12.84
N LYS A 288 -7.29 1.39 13.51
CA LYS A 288 -6.92 1.02 14.90
C LYS A 288 -8.07 1.22 15.89
N VAL A 289 -8.88 2.28 15.72
CA VAL A 289 -10.10 2.46 16.53
C VAL A 289 -11.14 1.39 16.23
N ARG A 290 -11.36 1.04 14.95
CA ARG A 290 -12.34 0.01 14.57
C ARG A 290 -11.98 -1.38 15.06
N THR A 291 -10.69 -1.68 15.13
CA THR A 291 -10.15 -2.96 15.63
C THR A 291 -9.96 -3.00 17.14
N GLY A 292 -10.16 -1.88 17.85
CA GLY A 292 -10.01 -1.79 19.29
C GLY A 292 -8.53 -1.72 19.77
N VAL A 293 -7.59 -1.53 18.85
CA VAL A 293 -6.15 -1.36 19.17
C VAL A 293 -5.88 0.02 19.82
N ALA A 294 -6.66 1.05 19.42
CA ALA A 294 -6.60 2.38 20.01
C ALA A 294 -8.00 2.85 20.39
N SER A 295 -8.09 3.64 21.45
CA SER A 295 -9.33 4.34 21.78
C SER A 295 -9.58 5.49 20.79
N ARG A 296 -10.85 5.90 20.68
CA ARG A 296 -11.24 7.02 19.81
C ARG A 296 -10.58 8.33 20.25
N ASP A 297 -10.47 8.56 21.57
CA ASP A 297 -9.90 9.79 22.13
C ASP A 297 -8.39 9.85 21.91
N GLU A 298 -7.67 8.75 22.08
CA GLU A 298 -6.23 8.66 21.75
C GLU A 298 -6.00 8.95 20.26
N ALA A 299 -6.80 8.36 19.37
CA ALA A 299 -6.67 8.58 17.93
C ALA A 299 -6.98 10.02 17.52
N LEU A 300 -8.01 10.66 18.11
CA LEU A 300 -8.29 12.08 17.92
C LEU A 300 -7.17 12.98 18.46
N GLN A 301 -6.57 12.62 19.59
CA GLN A 301 -5.44 13.35 20.15
C GLN A 301 -4.20 13.22 19.27
N ALA A 302 -3.92 12.03 18.73
CA ALA A 302 -2.82 11.79 17.81
C ALA A 302 -2.93 12.64 16.53
N LEU A 303 -4.15 12.84 15.99
CA LEU A 303 -4.35 13.72 14.83
C LEU A 303 -4.10 15.21 15.12
N ARG A 304 -4.20 15.64 16.40
CA ARG A 304 -3.94 17.03 16.79
C ARG A 304 -2.46 17.34 16.91
N THR A 305 -1.62 16.34 17.03
CA THR A 305 -0.17 16.50 17.12
C THR A 305 0.46 16.55 15.73
N THR A 306 1.43 17.43 15.53
CA THR A 306 2.22 17.44 14.30
C THR A 306 3.03 16.15 14.22
N PRO A 307 3.01 15.43 13.10
CA PRO A 307 3.86 14.26 12.93
C PRO A 307 5.34 14.64 13.03
N PHE A 308 6.14 13.81 13.66
CA PHE A 308 7.57 14.10 13.84
C PHE A 308 8.32 14.19 12.48
N PHE A 309 7.85 13.50 11.45
CA PHE A 309 8.43 13.52 10.11
C PHE A 309 8.06 14.79 9.31
N GLU A 310 7.12 15.62 9.76
CA GLU A 310 6.90 16.96 9.21
C GLU A 310 7.92 17.96 9.77
N ASN A 311 9.20 17.63 9.72
CA ASN A 311 10.22 18.63 9.96
C ASN A 311 10.68 19.26 8.63
N GLU A 312 10.96 20.54 8.67
CA GLU A 312 11.36 21.29 7.48
C GLU A 312 12.66 20.76 6.85
N GLU A 313 13.56 20.22 7.67
CA GLU A 313 14.85 19.69 7.19
C GLU A 313 14.62 18.49 6.28
N LEU A 314 13.80 17.52 6.71
CA LEU A 314 13.50 16.32 5.92
C LEU A 314 12.69 16.66 4.67
N VAL A 315 11.71 17.56 4.77
CA VAL A 315 10.94 18.03 3.61
C VAL A 315 11.85 18.74 2.60
N ASN A 316 12.75 19.61 3.06
CA ASN A 316 13.70 20.30 2.20
C ASN A 316 14.72 19.34 1.56
N TYR A 317 15.14 18.31 2.29
CA TYR A 317 15.94 17.22 1.74
C TYR A 317 15.21 16.51 0.59
N CYS A 318 13.95 16.13 0.79
CA CYS A 318 13.13 15.50 -0.24
C CYS A 318 12.96 16.41 -1.47
N LEU A 319 12.65 17.69 -1.27
CA LEU A 319 12.52 18.67 -2.37
C LEU A 319 13.81 18.80 -3.16
N LYS A 320 14.96 18.92 -2.47
CA LYS A 320 16.29 19.01 -3.10
C LYS A 320 16.60 17.75 -3.91
N LYS A 321 16.34 16.56 -3.35
CA LYS A 321 16.55 15.27 -4.02
C LYS A 321 15.63 15.11 -5.23
N GLN A 322 14.39 15.62 -5.17
CA GLN A 322 13.46 15.70 -6.30
C GLN A 322 13.82 16.82 -7.32
N GLY A 323 14.67 17.75 -6.95
CA GLY A 323 15.10 18.85 -7.82
C GLY A 323 14.11 20.01 -7.89
N PHE A 324 13.23 20.17 -6.91
CA PHE A 324 12.36 21.35 -6.77
C PHE A 324 13.05 22.46 -5.98
N SER A 325 12.89 23.71 -6.44
CA SER A 325 13.10 24.85 -5.55
C SER A 325 11.89 25.04 -4.63
N ARG A 326 12.10 25.71 -3.49
CA ARG A 326 11.00 26.00 -2.56
C ARG A 326 9.91 26.84 -3.23
N GLU A 327 10.31 27.84 -4.01
CA GLU A 327 9.38 28.73 -4.73
C GLU A 327 8.57 27.97 -5.80
N GLU A 328 9.18 26.98 -6.50
CA GLU A 328 8.44 26.14 -7.43
C GLU A 328 7.42 25.27 -6.68
N PHE A 329 7.83 24.67 -5.58
CA PHE A 329 6.96 23.82 -4.78
C PHE A 329 5.80 24.62 -4.15
N ASP A 330 6.08 25.83 -3.61
CA ASP A 330 5.04 26.70 -3.04
C ASP A 330 4.01 27.15 -4.11
N ARG A 331 4.44 27.37 -5.35
CA ARG A 331 3.52 27.62 -6.48
C ARG A 331 2.64 26.41 -6.77
N ILE A 332 3.18 25.19 -6.66
CA ILE A 332 2.42 23.95 -6.83
C ILE A 332 1.41 23.80 -5.68
N LEU A 333 1.81 24.07 -4.43
CA LEU A 333 0.91 24.04 -3.29
C LEU A 333 -0.27 25.01 -3.45
N ALA A 334 -0.02 26.19 -3.98
CA ALA A 334 -1.05 27.21 -4.23
C ALA A 334 -1.92 26.96 -5.48
N ALA A 335 -1.49 26.08 -6.39
CA ALA A 335 -2.23 25.76 -7.61
C ALA A 335 -3.56 25.02 -7.29
N PRO A 336 -4.59 25.10 -8.16
CA PRO A 336 -5.84 24.37 -7.96
C PRO A 336 -5.65 22.86 -7.78
N ASN A 337 -6.34 22.28 -6.79
CA ASN A 337 -6.33 20.84 -6.56
C ASN A 337 -6.93 20.09 -7.75
N LYS A 338 -6.29 18.98 -8.10
CA LYS A 338 -6.76 18.04 -9.11
C LYS A 338 -6.90 16.67 -8.50
N TYR A 339 -7.68 15.82 -9.15
CA TYR A 339 -7.91 14.45 -8.74
C TYR A 339 -7.80 13.53 -9.96
N PHE A 340 -7.80 12.23 -9.74
CA PHE A 340 -7.65 11.25 -10.82
C PHE A 340 -8.71 11.39 -11.92
N TYR A 341 -9.91 11.84 -11.59
CA TYR A 341 -11.01 12.06 -12.56
C TYR A 341 -10.82 13.32 -13.44
N ASP A 342 -9.85 14.19 -13.12
CA ASP A 342 -9.43 15.30 -13.99
C ASP A 342 -8.49 14.82 -15.13
N TYR A 343 -8.13 13.54 -15.13
CA TYR A 343 -7.19 12.93 -16.08
C TYR A 343 -7.80 11.68 -16.72
N PRO A 344 -7.37 11.30 -17.97
CA PRO A 344 -7.77 10.06 -18.59
C PRO A 344 -7.42 8.85 -17.71
N SER A 345 -8.41 7.99 -17.42
CA SER A 345 -8.24 6.80 -16.58
C SER A 345 -9.12 5.66 -17.09
N TYR A 346 -8.94 4.45 -16.56
CA TYR A 346 -9.85 3.33 -16.78
C TYR A 346 -11.06 3.34 -15.83
N TYR A 347 -11.15 4.28 -14.91
CA TYR A 347 -12.22 4.30 -13.92
C TYR A 347 -13.64 4.26 -14.53
N PRO A 348 -13.98 5.00 -15.61
CA PRO A 348 -15.31 4.89 -16.25
C PRO A 348 -15.62 3.46 -16.71
N LEU A 349 -14.64 2.75 -17.26
CA LEU A 349 -14.78 1.35 -17.67
C LEU A 349 -14.95 0.43 -16.47
N LEU A 350 -14.12 0.58 -15.42
CA LEU A 350 -14.24 -0.20 -14.20
C LEU A 350 -15.61 -0.01 -13.55
N ARG A 351 -16.12 1.21 -13.52
CA ARG A 351 -17.45 1.53 -13.00
C ARG A 351 -18.56 0.84 -13.79
N ALA A 352 -18.46 0.80 -15.12
CA ALA A 352 -19.40 0.06 -15.96
C ALA A 352 -19.35 -1.46 -15.73
N LEU A 353 -18.17 -1.99 -15.37
CA LEU A 353 -17.95 -3.40 -15.07
C LEU A 353 -18.11 -3.75 -13.58
N ARG A 354 -18.73 -2.90 -12.76
CA ARG A 354 -18.88 -3.11 -11.31
C ARG A 354 -19.48 -4.48 -10.95
N LEU A 355 -20.56 -4.90 -11.64
CA LEU A 355 -21.21 -6.18 -11.35
C LEU A 355 -20.33 -7.39 -11.71
N PRO A 356 -19.74 -7.49 -12.92
CA PRO A 356 -18.76 -8.53 -13.23
C PRO A 356 -17.59 -8.57 -12.23
N ILE A 357 -17.03 -7.43 -11.85
CA ILE A 357 -15.93 -7.37 -10.89
C ILE A 357 -16.37 -7.89 -9.52
N LYS A 358 -17.59 -7.56 -9.06
CA LYS A 358 -18.16 -8.11 -7.83
C LYS A 358 -18.26 -9.64 -7.86
N MET A 359 -18.62 -10.21 -9.01
CA MET A 359 -18.64 -11.68 -9.18
C MET A 359 -17.23 -12.28 -9.12
N LEU A 360 -16.23 -11.61 -9.71
CA LEU A 360 -14.83 -12.04 -9.61
C LEU A 360 -14.30 -11.97 -8.18
N CYS A 361 -14.73 -10.99 -7.38
CA CYS A 361 -14.39 -10.93 -5.95
C CYS A 361 -14.99 -12.12 -5.18
N ARG A 362 -16.26 -12.46 -5.42
CA ARG A 362 -16.88 -13.64 -4.83
C ARG A 362 -16.20 -14.96 -5.22
N ALA A 363 -15.61 -15.01 -6.41
CA ALA A 363 -14.81 -16.14 -6.89
C ALA A 363 -13.34 -16.09 -6.42
N HIS A 364 -12.96 -15.15 -5.55
CA HIS A 364 -11.60 -14.93 -5.05
C HIS A 364 -10.55 -14.71 -6.15
N VAL A 365 -10.94 -14.17 -7.29
CA VAL A 365 -10.05 -13.79 -8.40
C VAL A 365 -9.52 -12.36 -8.19
N VAL A 366 -10.39 -11.47 -7.69
CA VAL A 366 -10.05 -10.09 -7.33
C VAL A 366 -10.19 -9.96 -5.80
N PRO A 367 -9.23 -9.35 -5.10
CA PRO A 367 -9.32 -9.14 -3.66
C PRO A 367 -10.52 -8.27 -3.27
N ALA A 368 -11.26 -8.64 -2.22
CA ALA A 368 -12.46 -7.91 -1.77
C ALA A 368 -12.16 -6.46 -1.40
N HIS A 369 -11.05 -6.20 -0.70
CA HIS A 369 -10.66 -4.83 -0.32
C HIS A 369 -10.45 -3.92 -1.55
N ALA A 370 -10.01 -4.45 -2.68
CA ALA A 370 -9.90 -3.69 -3.92
C ALA A 370 -11.28 -3.28 -4.44
N TYR A 371 -12.27 -4.20 -4.40
CA TYR A 371 -13.64 -3.86 -4.75
C TYR A 371 -14.20 -2.77 -3.83
N GLU A 372 -14.05 -2.91 -2.52
CA GLU A 372 -14.52 -1.93 -1.55
C GLU A 372 -13.89 -0.56 -1.81
N LYS A 373 -12.58 -0.49 -2.02
CA LYS A 373 -11.87 0.76 -2.34
C LYS A 373 -12.41 1.41 -3.61
N TYR A 374 -12.54 0.67 -4.71
CA TYR A 374 -12.86 1.25 -6.02
C TYR A 374 -14.35 1.59 -6.20
N PHE A 375 -15.25 1.00 -5.43
CA PHE A 375 -16.70 1.15 -5.66
C PHE A 375 -17.50 1.67 -4.46
N GLU A 376 -16.96 1.62 -3.23
CA GLU A 376 -17.69 1.99 -2.03
C GLU A 376 -17.11 3.23 -1.31
N THR A 377 -15.96 3.75 -1.76
CA THR A 377 -15.28 4.92 -1.16
C THR A 377 -15.30 6.18 -2.05
N ILE A 378 -16.22 6.26 -3.00
CA ILE A 378 -16.37 7.38 -3.93
C ILE A 378 -17.78 7.93 -3.98
#